data_168593f5e3f4df9a37a45bbc1ee3f84f
#
_entry.id   168593f5e3f4df9a37a45bbc1ee3f84f
#
_cell.length_a   1.000
_cell.length_b   1.000
_cell.length_c   1.000
_cell.angle_alpha   90.00
_cell.angle_beta   90.00
_cell.angle_gamma   90.00
#
_symmetry.space_group_name_H-M   'P 1'
#
loop_
_entity.id
_entity.type
_entity.pdbx_description
1 polymer ?
#
loop_
_entity_poly.entity_id
_entity_poly.type
_entity_poly.pdbx_seq_one_letter_code
_entity_poly.pdbx_strand_id
1 'polypeptide(L)'
;MRLKIKYYITKKMKFNVNQKDLQNSLNYCQGVIEKRSTLPILSNVLLQAKDSKLKIIATDLDLIFIQNISNIEILDEGETTTSCSTLYDIVRKFTNEKKINFNLVNENKINLESDKSTFNLNCLKASEFPITEENFKENEFEINSKSLLKLLNKCKFSVSNDETRHYLSGIFLHLTDKDEK
;
A
#
# COMPACT_ATOMS: atom_id res chain seq x y z
N MET A 1 26.49 -30.52 27.70
CA MET A 1 25.22 -30.38 26.93
C MET A 1 24.75 -28.93 27.03
N ARG A 2 25.00 -28.08 26.01
CA ARG A 2 24.59 -26.67 26.04
C ARG A 2 23.20 -26.58 25.40
N LEU A 3 22.17 -26.31 26.19
CA LEU A 3 20.83 -25.96 25.72
C LEU A 3 20.91 -24.60 25.00
N LYS A 4 20.76 -24.61 23.66
CA LYS A 4 20.48 -23.39 22.88
C LYS A 4 19.02 -23.06 23.07
N ILE A 5 18.69 -22.13 23.97
CA ILE A 5 17.38 -21.54 24.06
C ILE A 5 17.23 -20.62 22.82
N LYS A 6 16.44 -21.05 21.86
CA LYS A 6 16.05 -20.19 20.73
C LYS A 6 15.03 -19.18 21.27
N TYR A 7 15.49 -17.96 21.54
CA TYR A 7 14.58 -16.84 21.77
C TYR A 7 13.84 -16.56 20.46
N TYR A 8 12.57 -16.91 20.39
CA TYR A 8 11.69 -16.42 19.35
C TYR A 8 11.39 -14.96 19.69
N ILE A 9 12.08 -14.04 19.05
CA ILE A 9 11.68 -12.63 19.04
C ILE A 9 10.38 -12.58 18.25
N THR A 10 9.25 -12.57 18.97
CA THR A 10 7.95 -12.30 18.33
C THR A 10 8.04 -10.88 17.76
N LYS A 11 8.00 -10.75 16.43
CA LYS A 11 7.89 -9.43 15.79
C LYS A 11 6.65 -8.76 16.36
N LYS A 12 6.86 -7.70 17.11
CA LYS A 12 5.78 -6.87 17.65
C LYS A 12 5.57 -5.72 16.69
N MET A 13 4.34 -5.35 16.44
CA MET A 13 3.99 -4.11 15.77
C MET A 13 2.74 -3.58 16.43
N LYS A 14 2.77 -2.35 16.94
CA LYS A 14 1.62 -1.74 17.59
C LYS A 14 1.59 -0.25 17.30
N PHE A 15 0.48 0.24 16.75
CA PHE A 15 0.32 1.64 16.41
C PHE A 15 -1.14 2.07 16.40
N ASN A 16 -1.36 3.38 16.47
CA ASN A 16 -2.65 4.03 16.38
C ASN A 16 -2.67 4.94 15.15
N VAL A 17 -3.70 4.83 14.32
CA VAL A 17 -3.84 5.63 13.11
C VAL A 17 -5.25 6.24 13.02
N ASN A 18 -5.37 7.42 12.42
CA ASN A 18 -6.67 8.03 12.15
C ASN A 18 -7.42 7.25 11.06
N GLN A 19 -8.70 6.97 11.30
CA GLN A 19 -9.56 6.21 10.40
C GLN A 19 -9.61 6.82 8.99
N LYS A 20 -9.79 8.14 8.88
CA LYS A 20 -9.93 8.84 7.60
C LYS A 20 -8.66 8.75 6.75
N ASP A 21 -7.49 8.94 7.37
CA ASP A 21 -6.21 8.89 6.67
C ASP A 21 -5.92 7.49 6.16
N LEU A 22 -6.19 6.48 6.99
CA LEU A 22 -6.06 5.09 6.61
C LEU A 22 -7.04 4.70 5.49
N GLN A 23 -8.31 5.12 5.60
CA GLN A 23 -9.33 4.84 4.58
C GLN A 23 -8.94 5.44 3.23
N ASN A 24 -8.49 6.69 3.20
CA ASN A 24 -8.04 7.35 1.97
C ASN A 24 -6.89 6.60 1.31
N SER A 25 -5.88 6.22 2.10
CA SER A 25 -4.72 5.47 1.60
C SER A 25 -5.13 4.11 1.04
N LEU A 26 -5.96 3.35 1.76
CA LEU A 26 -6.45 2.05 1.32
C LEU A 26 -7.34 2.14 0.08
N ASN A 27 -8.07 3.24 -0.10
CA ASN A 27 -8.90 3.46 -1.29
C ASN A 27 -8.03 3.51 -2.56
N TYR A 28 -6.86 4.15 -2.52
CA TYR A 28 -5.91 4.12 -3.64
C TYR A 28 -5.33 2.72 -3.85
N CYS A 29 -4.98 2.00 -2.77
CA CYS A 29 -4.48 0.63 -2.85
C CYS A 29 -5.46 -0.32 -3.55
N GLN A 30 -6.79 -0.12 -3.39
CA GLN A 30 -7.82 -0.94 -4.05
C GLN A 30 -7.74 -0.91 -5.58
N GLY A 31 -7.19 0.16 -6.16
CA GLY A 31 -6.99 0.30 -7.60
C GLY A 31 -5.72 -0.36 -8.13
N VAL A 32 -4.84 -0.79 -7.22
CA VAL A 32 -3.53 -1.36 -7.56
C VAL A 32 -3.46 -2.86 -7.30
N ILE A 33 -4.04 -3.32 -6.18
CA ILE A 33 -3.97 -4.73 -5.80
C ILE A 33 -4.62 -5.64 -6.85
N GLU A 34 -4.03 -6.82 -7.05
CA GLU A 34 -4.61 -7.84 -7.89
C GLU A 34 -5.47 -8.82 -7.08
N LYS A 35 -6.80 -8.75 -7.30
CA LYS A 35 -7.80 -9.54 -6.54
C LYS A 35 -7.88 -11.00 -6.97
N ARG A 36 -7.42 -11.35 -8.16
CA ARG A 36 -7.52 -12.70 -8.76
C ARG A 36 -6.16 -13.30 -9.12
N SER A 37 -5.11 -12.86 -8.42
CA SER A 37 -3.76 -13.38 -8.65
C SER A 37 -3.61 -14.82 -8.18
N THR A 38 -2.75 -15.57 -8.86
CA THR A 38 -2.22 -16.85 -8.38
C THR A 38 -1.30 -16.68 -7.17
N LEU A 39 -0.81 -15.45 -6.94
CA LEU A 39 0.01 -15.08 -5.79
C LEU A 39 -0.85 -14.34 -4.74
N PRO A 40 -1.27 -14.99 -3.64
CA PRO A 40 -2.16 -14.38 -2.65
C PRO A 40 -1.62 -13.07 -2.04
N ILE A 41 -0.28 -12.91 -1.99
CA ILE A 41 0.38 -11.73 -1.43
C ILE A 41 0.04 -10.45 -2.19
N LEU A 42 -0.28 -10.51 -3.51
CA LEU A 42 -0.63 -9.37 -4.35
C LEU A 42 -2.02 -8.78 -4.04
N SER A 43 -2.86 -9.52 -3.32
CA SER A 43 -4.12 -9.00 -2.78
C SER A 43 -3.96 -8.28 -1.44
N ASN A 44 -2.74 -8.35 -0.85
CA ASN A 44 -2.41 -7.73 0.42
C ASN A 44 -1.80 -6.33 0.21
N VAL A 45 -1.82 -5.55 1.28
CA VAL A 45 -0.98 -4.37 1.45
C VAL A 45 0.11 -4.67 2.47
N LEU A 46 1.30 -4.14 2.24
CA LEU A 46 2.36 -4.13 3.23
C LEU A 46 2.20 -2.89 4.10
N LEU A 47 2.17 -3.11 5.41
CA LEU A 47 2.12 -2.08 6.44
C LEU A 47 3.48 -2.05 7.16
N GLN A 48 4.15 -0.91 7.13
CA GLN A 48 5.42 -0.69 7.85
C GLN A 48 5.25 0.50 8.80
N ALA A 49 5.26 0.23 10.10
CA ALA A 49 5.19 1.24 11.15
C ALA A 49 6.60 1.54 11.65
N LYS A 50 7.14 2.70 11.27
CA LYS A 50 8.49 3.11 11.62
C LYS A 50 8.65 4.64 11.58
N ASP A 51 9.54 5.19 12.40
CA ASP A 51 9.90 6.62 12.40
C ASP A 51 8.67 7.55 12.46
N SER A 52 7.69 7.24 13.34
CA SER A 52 6.41 7.97 13.48
C SER A 52 5.59 8.07 12.21
N LYS A 53 5.79 7.15 11.26
CA LYS A 53 5.06 7.05 9.99
C LYS A 53 4.54 5.63 9.77
N LEU A 54 3.37 5.54 9.17
CA LEU A 54 2.87 4.29 8.60
C LEU A 54 3.04 4.36 7.08
N LYS A 55 3.96 3.57 6.56
CA LYS A 55 4.13 3.37 5.11
C LYS A 55 3.23 2.21 4.68
N ILE A 56 2.39 2.46 3.69
CA ILE A 56 1.49 1.48 3.09
C ILE A 56 1.93 1.27 1.65
N ILE A 57 2.13 0.01 1.26
CA ILE A 57 2.59 -0.35 -0.08
C ILE A 57 1.62 -1.37 -0.67
N ALA A 58 1.22 -1.14 -1.92
CA ALA A 58 0.43 -2.06 -2.74
C ALA A 58 1.12 -2.25 -4.10
N THR A 59 1.04 -3.45 -4.67
CA THR A 59 1.61 -3.74 -5.98
C THR A 59 0.85 -4.86 -6.68
N ASP A 60 0.82 -4.80 -8.01
CA ASP A 60 0.44 -5.89 -8.93
C ASP A 60 1.64 -6.45 -9.70
N LEU A 61 2.88 -6.06 -9.33
CA LEU A 61 4.20 -6.27 -9.90
C LEU A 61 4.59 -5.26 -10.99
N ASP A 62 3.65 -4.76 -11.78
CA ASP A 62 3.90 -3.75 -12.82
C ASP A 62 3.80 -2.33 -12.26
N LEU A 63 2.92 -2.13 -11.29
CA LEU A 63 2.69 -0.87 -10.61
C LEU A 63 2.94 -1.00 -9.11
N ILE A 64 3.66 -0.05 -8.54
CA ILE A 64 3.86 0.05 -7.09
C ILE A 64 3.26 1.37 -6.61
N PHE A 65 2.34 1.28 -5.65
CA PHE A 65 1.78 2.42 -4.95
C PHE A 65 2.35 2.49 -3.54
N ILE A 66 2.89 3.65 -3.16
CA ILE A 66 3.45 3.92 -1.83
C ILE A 66 2.79 5.14 -1.25
N GLN A 67 2.23 5.00 -0.05
CA GLN A 67 1.64 6.10 0.72
C GLN A 67 2.25 6.15 2.11
N ASN A 68 2.61 7.34 2.56
CA ASN A 68 3.05 7.58 3.93
C ASN A 68 1.97 8.35 4.69
N ILE A 69 1.52 7.81 5.81
CA ILE A 69 0.68 8.50 6.77
C ILE A 69 1.59 8.99 7.90
N SER A 70 1.68 10.30 8.06
CA SER A 70 2.45 10.95 9.12
C SER A 70 1.59 11.18 10.36
N ASN A 71 2.23 11.52 11.50
CA ASN A 71 1.55 11.81 12.76
C ASN A 71 0.75 10.64 13.33
N ILE A 72 1.25 9.44 13.17
CA ILE A 72 0.75 8.26 13.86
C ILE A 72 1.50 8.04 15.18
N GLU A 73 0.83 7.40 16.12
CA GLU A 73 1.42 6.98 17.39
C GLU A 73 1.90 5.54 17.26
N ILE A 74 3.22 5.33 17.21
CA ILE A 74 3.83 4.00 17.18
C ILE A 74 4.25 3.63 18.59
N LEU A 75 3.75 2.50 19.08
CA LEU A 75 4.09 1.91 20.38
C LEU A 75 5.18 0.84 20.21
N ASP A 76 5.07 0.02 19.16
CA ASP A 76 6.09 -0.95 18.76
C ASP A 76 6.25 -0.88 17.23
N GLU A 77 7.48 -0.66 16.76
CA GLU A 77 7.81 -0.66 15.34
C GLU A 77 7.76 -2.07 14.74
N GLY A 78 7.38 -2.16 13.47
CA GLY A 78 7.35 -3.45 12.78
C GLY A 78 6.68 -3.36 11.43
N GLU A 79 6.52 -4.54 10.83
CA GLU A 79 5.93 -4.67 9.49
C GLU A 79 5.14 -5.97 9.36
N THR A 80 4.09 -5.93 8.56
CA THR A 80 3.27 -7.10 8.22
C THR A 80 2.48 -6.84 6.96
N THR A 81 1.88 -7.89 6.39
CA THR A 81 0.94 -7.73 5.27
C THR A 81 -0.44 -8.22 5.68
N THR A 82 -1.47 -7.63 5.12
CA THR A 82 -2.85 -8.11 5.30
C THR A 82 -3.71 -7.78 4.08
N SER A 83 -4.82 -8.49 3.93
CA SER A 83 -5.75 -8.30 2.81
C SER A 83 -6.22 -6.84 2.72
N CYS A 84 -5.91 -6.19 1.61
CA CYS A 84 -6.29 -4.80 1.35
C CYS A 84 -7.81 -4.62 1.34
N SER A 85 -8.52 -5.48 0.61
CA SER A 85 -9.98 -5.39 0.48
C SER A 85 -10.70 -5.57 1.81
N THR A 86 -10.29 -6.59 2.59
CA THR A 86 -10.88 -6.85 3.90
C THR A 86 -10.60 -5.71 4.88
N LEU A 87 -9.35 -5.22 4.90
CA LEU A 87 -8.97 -4.09 5.74
C LEU A 87 -9.76 -2.83 5.38
N TYR A 88 -9.87 -2.50 4.09
CA TYR A 88 -10.66 -1.37 3.61
C TYR A 88 -12.13 -1.48 4.01
N ASP A 89 -12.73 -2.67 3.83
CA ASP A 89 -14.14 -2.91 4.16
C ASP A 89 -14.44 -2.76 5.66
N ILE A 90 -13.49 -3.08 6.52
CA ILE A 90 -13.59 -2.86 7.97
C ILE A 90 -13.43 -1.37 8.29
N VAL A 91 -12.35 -0.76 7.79
CA VAL A 91 -11.99 0.64 8.11
C VAL A 91 -13.08 1.62 7.69
N ARG A 92 -13.71 1.41 6.52
CA ARG A 92 -14.80 2.28 6.04
C ARG A 92 -16.08 2.22 6.87
N LYS A 93 -16.25 1.17 7.72
CA LYS A 93 -17.42 1.01 8.59
C LYS A 93 -17.24 1.69 9.96
N PHE A 94 -16.01 2.04 10.31
CA PHE A 94 -15.78 2.82 11.52
C PHE A 94 -16.25 4.27 11.33
N THR A 95 -16.66 4.89 12.41
CA THR A 95 -17.08 6.30 12.40
C THR A 95 -15.88 7.21 12.14
N ASN A 96 -16.05 8.24 11.33
CA ASN A 96 -15.03 9.25 11.06
C ASN A 96 -14.46 9.84 12.36
N GLU A 97 -13.17 10.21 12.32
CA GLU A 97 -12.41 10.88 13.40
C GLU A 97 -11.95 9.98 14.55
N LYS A 98 -12.16 8.67 14.48
CA LYS A 98 -11.66 7.75 15.51
C LYS A 98 -10.28 7.21 15.17
N LYS A 99 -9.48 6.98 16.22
CA LYS A 99 -8.23 6.24 16.11
C LYS A 99 -8.54 4.75 16.05
N ILE A 100 -7.86 4.05 15.17
CA ILE A 100 -7.87 2.60 15.08
C ILE A 100 -6.56 2.10 15.65
N ASN A 101 -6.63 1.19 16.62
CA ASN A 101 -5.49 0.55 17.23
C ASN A 101 -5.16 -0.71 16.46
N PHE A 102 -3.92 -0.85 16.04
CA PHE A 102 -3.37 -2.04 15.41
C PHE A 102 -2.41 -2.74 16.36
N ASN A 103 -2.53 -4.05 16.49
CA ASN A 103 -1.65 -4.88 17.31
C ASN A 103 -1.35 -6.19 16.59
N LEU A 104 -0.11 -6.42 16.19
CA LEU A 104 0.35 -7.67 15.62
C LEU A 104 0.47 -8.71 16.75
N VAL A 105 -0.50 -9.63 16.78
CA VAL A 105 -0.58 -10.68 17.82
C VAL A 105 0.51 -11.72 17.63
N ASN A 106 0.76 -12.10 16.37
CA ASN A 106 1.81 -13.02 15.94
C ASN A 106 2.10 -12.81 14.44
N GLU A 107 3.03 -13.56 13.86
CA GLU A 107 3.43 -13.42 12.45
C GLU A 107 2.26 -13.55 11.43
N ASN A 108 1.16 -14.22 11.82
CA ASN A 108 0.05 -14.55 10.94
C ASN A 108 -1.27 -13.83 11.30
N LYS A 109 -1.29 -13.00 12.33
CA LYS A 109 -2.52 -12.36 12.80
C LYS A 109 -2.29 -10.97 13.35
N ILE A 110 -3.04 -10.01 12.81
CA ILE A 110 -3.14 -8.64 13.33
C ILE A 110 -4.54 -8.39 13.88
N ASN A 111 -4.60 -7.75 15.03
CA ASN A 111 -5.82 -7.32 15.68
C ASN A 111 -6.03 -5.83 15.41
N LEU A 112 -7.26 -5.45 15.09
CA LEU A 112 -7.73 -4.09 14.92
C LEU A 112 -8.80 -3.80 15.95
N GLU A 113 -8.65 -2.71 16.68
CA GLU A 113 -9.63 -2.27 17.66
C GLU A 113 -10.03 -0.82 17.44
N SER A 114 -11.33 -0.55 17.47
CA SER A 114 -11.87 0.80 17.49
C SER A 114 -13.20 0.78 18.23
N ASP A 115 -13.38 1.66 19.22
CA ASP A 115 -14.51 1.68 20.13
C ASP A 115 -14.78 0.31 20.81
N LYS A 116 -15.97 -0.25 20.48
CA LYS A 116 -16.43 -1.55 20.99
C LYS A 116 -16.21 -2.70 19.99
N SER A 117 -15.56 -2.42 18.86
CA SER A 117 -15.38 -3.41 17.78
C SER A 117 -13.95 -3.88 17.73
N THR A 118 -13.79 -5.20 17.64
CA THR A 118 -12.49 -5.86 17.52
C THR A 118 -12.52 -6.80 16.31
N PHE A 119 -11.50 -6.71 15.45
CA PHE A 119 -11.35 -7.55 14.28
C PHE A 119 -9.97 -8.22 14.28
N ASN A 120 -9.93 -9.46 13.85
CA ASN A 120 -8.70 -10.20 13.63
C ASN A 120 -8.53 -10.49 12.14
N LEU A 121 -7.42 -10.06 11.56
CA LEU A 121 -7.09 -10.31 10.17
C LEU A 121 -5.90 -11.25 10.05
N ASN A 122 -5.93 -12.09 9.02
CA ASN A 122 -4.79 -12.92 8.67
C ASN A 122 -3.70 -12.08 8.00
N CYS A 123 -2.46 -12.43 8.31
CA CYS A 123 -1.26 -11.79 7.80
C CYS A 123 -0.38 -12.78 7.06
N LEU A 124 0.40 -12.29 6.11
CA LEU A 124 1.54 -12.98 5.54
C LEU A 124 2.80 -12.20 5.93
N LYS A 125 3.95 -12.86 5.86
CA LYS A 125 5.22 -12.24 6.25
C LYS A 125 5.57 -11.07 5.32
N ALA A 126 6.00 -9.96 5.88
CA ALA A 126 6.46 -8.80 5.11
C ALA A 126 7.62 -9.16 4.14
N SER A 127 8.49 -10.12 4.53
CA SER A 127 9.60 -10.59 3.70
C SER A 127 9.17 -11.33 2.42
N GLU A 128 7.91 -11.74 2.31
CA GLU A 128 7.35 -12.38 1.12
C GLU A 128 6.73 -11.36 0.17
N PHE A 129 6.57 -10.10 0.60
CA PHE A 129 5.99 -9.05 -0.22
C PHE A 129 6.99 -8.57 -1.27
N PRO A 130 6.63 -8.58 -2.57
CA PRO A 130 7.54 -8.23 -3.64
C PRO A 130 7.73 -6.70 -3.70
N ILE A 131 8.81 -6.22 -3.09
CA ILE A 131 9.25 -4.82 -3.22
C ILE A 131 10.48 -4.81 -4.11
N THR A 132 10.40 -4.09 -5.20
CA THR A 132 11.56 -3.74 -6.00
C THR A 132 11.98 -2.33 -5.58
N GLU A 133 13.09 -2.19 -4.87
CA GLU A 133 13.72 -0.89 -4.64
C GLU A 133 14.44 -0.47 -5.93
N GLU A 134 13.73 0.17 -6.82
CA GLU A 134 14.36 0.81 -7.97
C GLU A 134 14.84 2.20 -7.56
N ASN A 135 16.14 2.44 -7.68
CA ASN A 135 16.72 3.76 -7.50
C ASN A 135 16.53 4.59 -8.79
N PHE A 136 15.39 5.26 -8.91
CA PHE A 136 15.09 6.16 -10.02
C PHE A 136 15.81 7.52 -9.86
N LYS A 137 17.13 7.54 -9.73
CA LYS A 137 17.87 8.80 -9.54
C LYS A 137 18.32 9.47 -10.82
N GLU A 138 18.09 8.86 -11.98
CA GLU A 138 18.51 9.40 -13.27
C GLU A 138 17.25 9.81 -14.07
N ASN A 139 17.23 11.08 -14.52
CA ASN A 139 16.17 11.68 -15.35
C ASN A 139 14.84 12.01 -14.64
N GLU A 140 14.90 12.73 -13.54
CA GLU A 140 13.72 13.28 -12.88
C GLU A 140 13.24 14.56 -13.60
N PHE A 141 11.94 14.73 -13.76
CA PHE A 141 11.31 15.96 -14.20
C PHE A 141 10.08 16.28 -13.38
N GLU A 142 9.78 17.56 -13.22
CA GLU A 142 8.59 18.01 -12.53
C GLU A 142 7.50 18.45 -13.50
N ILE A 143 6.28 18.02 -13.25
CA ILE A 143 5.09 18.41 -14.00
C ILE A 143 3.96 18.82 -13.06
N ASN A 144 3.25 19.89 -13.41
CA ASN A 144 2.06 20.27 -12.66
C ASN A 144 0.98 19.21 -12.78
N SER A 145 0.48 18.71 -11.63
CA SER A 145 -0.48 17.60 -11.57
C SER A 145 -1.80 17.88 -12.32
N LYS A 146 -2.30 19.14 -12.29
CA LYS A 146 -3.52 19.52 -13.04
C LYS A 146 -3.29 19.47 -14.55
N SER A 147 -2.09 19.87 -15.01
CA SER A 147 -1.71 19.82 -16.42
C SER A 147 -1.59 18.37 -16.89
N LEU A 148 -0.91 17.53 -16.13
CA LEU A 148 -0.80 16.10 -16.41
C LEU A 148 -2.19 15.44 -16.49
N LEU A 149 -3.04 15.67 -15.49
CA LEU A 149 -4.40 15.13 -15.46
C LEU A 149 -5.22 15.55 -16.69
N LYS A 150 -5.10 16.82 -17.12
CA LYS A 150 -5.76 17.34 -18.33
C LYS A 150 -5.28 16.62 -19.58
N LEU A 151 -3.97 16.36 -19.71
CA LEU A 151 -3.39 15.63 -20.85
C LEU A 151 -3.87 14.17 -20.86
N LEU A 152 -3.79 13.47 -19.74
CA LEU A 152 -4.25 12.09 -19.61
C LEU A 152 -5.75 11.96 -19.96
N ASN A 153 -6.61 12.86 -19.46
CA ASN A 153 -8.03 12.84 -19.75
C ASN A 153 -8.34 13.08 -21.23
N LYS A 154 -7.50 13.85 -21.95
CA LYS A 154 -7.66 14.06 -23.39
C LYS A 154 -7.30 12.84 -24.24
N CYS A 155 -6.41 11.97 -23.75
CA CYS A 155 -5.93 10.80 -24.47
C CYS A 155 -6.66 9.51 -24.07
N LYS A 156 -7.21 9.45 -22.85
CA LYS A 156 -7.81 8.26 -22.25
C LYS A 156 -8.88 7.58 -23.14
N PHE A 157 -9.67 8.34 -23.90
CA PHE A 157 -10.72 7.78 -24.73
C PHE A 157 -10.21 6.97 -25.94
N SER A 158 -8.94 7.19 -26.34
CA SER A 158 -8.31 6.48 -27.47
C SER A 158 -7.50 5.24 -27.05
N VAL A 159 -7.40 4.98 -25.75
CA VAL A 159 -6.73 3.79 -25.23
C VAL A 159 -7.56 2.55 -25.53
N SER A 160 -6.95 1.52 -26.12
CA SER A 160 -7.62 0.26 -26.44
C SER A 160 -7.81 -0.60 -25.20
N ASN A 161 -8.97 -1.28 -25.12
CA ASN A 161 -9.22 -2.33 -24.13
C ASN A 161 -8.96 -3.74 -24.71
N ASP A 162 -8.37 -3.82 -25.91
CA ASP A 162 -8.06 -5.09 -26.56
C ASP A 162 -6.74 -5.65 -26.00
N GLU A 163 -6.85 -6.69 -25.19
CA GLU A 163 -5.71 -7.35 -24.53
C GLU A 163 -4.72 -7.98 -25.51
N THR A 164 -5.10 -8.20 -26.77
CA THR A 164 -4.20 -8.73 -27.81
C THR A 164 -3.27 -7.66 -28.39
N ARG A 165 -3.55 -6.39 -28.16
CA ARG A 165 -2.80 -5.24 -28.68
C ARG A 165 -2.24 -4.38 -27.56
N HIS A 166 -1.38 -4.95 -26.75
CA HIS A 166 -0.80 -4.29 -25.57
C HIS A 166 -0.20 -2.91 -25.84
N TYR A 167 0.39 -2.69 -27.02
CA TYR A 167 0.95 -1.39 -27.42
C TYR A 167 -0.10 -0.28 -27.64
N LEU A 168 -1.39 -0.62 -27.74
CA LEU A 168 -2.50 0.35 -27.84
C LEU A 168 -3.19 0.57 -26.49
N SER A 169 -2.84 -0.18 -25.45
CA SER A 169 -3.45 -0.07 -24.12
C SER A 169 -2.80 0.97 -23.22
N GLY A 170 -1.83 1.74 -23.74
CA GLY A 170 -1.11 2.78 -23.02
C GLY A 170 -1.23 4.16 -23.64
N ILE A 171 -0.76 5.16 -22.91
CA ILE A 171 -0.61 6.54 -23.38
C ILE A 171 0.89 6.78 -23.58
N PHE A 172 1.28 7.15 -24.80
CA PHE A 172 2.67 7.53 -25.09
C PHE A 172 2.97 8.91 -24.50
N LEU A 173 3.99 8.99 -23.67
CA LEU A 173 4.46 10.20 -23.01
C LEU A 173 5.81 10.58 -23.63
N HIS A 174 5.86 11.78 -24.21
CA HIS A 174 7.06 12.31 -24.85
C HIS A 174 7.40 13.68 -24.27
N LEU A 175 8.65 13.85 -23.84
CA LEU A 175 9.20 15.14 -23.42
C LEU A 175 10.00 15.70 -24.59
N THR A 176 9.69 16.90 -25.01
CA THR A 176 10.45 17.63 -26.05
C THR A 176 11.19 18.78 -25.40
N ASP A 177 12.40 19.06 -25.88
CA ASP A 177 13.12 20.28 -25.52
C ASP A 177 12.35 21.50 -26.05
N LYS A 178 12.43 22.62 -25.35
CA LYS A 178 11.64 23.84 -25.64
C LYS A 178 11.92 24.46 -27.01
N ASP A 179 12.91 24.00 -27.73
CA ASP A 179 13.40 24.60 -28.98
C ASP A 179 12.85 23.94 -30.25
N GLU A 180 12.10 22.85 -30.17
CA GLU A 180 11.36 22.33 -31.33
C GLU A 180 9.99 22.99 -31.42
N LYS A 181 9.93 24.09 -32.21
CA LYS A 181 8.71 24.72 -32.70
C LYS A 181 8.21 24.05 -33.98
#